data_dacc732bb8fad60565a6af79cfa39058
#
_entry.id   dacc732bb8fad60565a6af79cfa39058
#
_cell.length_a   1.000
_cell.length_b   1.000
_cell.length_c   1.000
_cell.angle_alpha   90.00
_cell.angle_beta   90.00
_cell.angle_gamma   90.00
#
_symmetry.space_group_name_H-M   'P 1'
#
loop_
_entity.id
_entity.type
_entity.pdbx_description
1 polymer ?
#
loop_
_entity_poly.entity_id
_entity_poly.type
_entity_poly.pdbx_seq_one_letter_code
_entity_poly.pdbx_strand_id
1 'polypeptide(L)'
;LDDKILQYIADVVFATRYPERYQLSDLKQMITFGGSPRASINLAKASRAYAFVKHRGYVVPEDVRAVAYDVLRHRIGLSYEAEATNLTAEEVVREVLNKVQVP
;
A
#
# COMPACT_ATOMS: atom_id res chain seq x y z
N LEU A 1 -11.41 9.70 9.71
CA LEU A 1 -10.24 8.89 10.07
C LEU A 1 -9.29 9.66 10.98
N ASP A 2 -8.65 8.93 11.86
CA ASP A 2 -7.61 9.44 12.74
C ASP A 2 -6.41 9.91 11.88
N ASP A 3 -5.77 11.01 12.29
CA ASP A 3 -4.61 11.54 11.58
C ASP A 3 -3.47 10.52 11.44
N LYS A 4 -3.29 9.68 12.45
CA LYS A 4 -2.25 8.64 12.40
C LYS A 4 -2.56 7.59 11.34
N ILE A 5 -3.82 7.24 11.17
CA ILE A 5 -4.25 6.30 10.15
C ILE A 5 -4.11 6.93 8.76
N LEU A 6 -4.47 8.20 8.62
CA LEU A 6 -4.30 8.92 7.35
C LEU A 6 -2.83 8.99 6.96
N GLN A 7 -1.95 9.24 7.93
CA GLN A 7 -0.51 9.28 7.68
C GLN A 7 0.00 7.91 7.27
N TYR A 8 -0.48 6.86 7.92
CA TYR A 8 -0.10 5.49 7.57
C TYR A 8 -0.51 5.15 6.14
N ILE A 9 -1.74 5.49 5.75
CA ILE A 9 -2.24 5.29 4.39
C ILE A 9 -1.36 6.04 3.40
N ALA A 10 -1.04 7.30 3.70
CA ALA A 10 -0.19 8.11 2.82
C ALA A 10 1.21 7.48 2.69
N ASP A 11 1.78 6.99 3.78
CA ASP A 11 3.09 6.36 3.76
C ASP A 11 3.09 5.08 2.94
N VAL A 12 2.06 4.25 3.05
CA VAL A 12 1.93 3.03 2.28
C VAL A 12 1.90 3.34 0.79
N VAL A 13 1.08 4.29 0.38
CA VAL A 13 0.96 4.67 -1.04
C VAL A 13 2.25 5.33 -1.52
N PHE A 14 2.83 6.22 -0.72
CA PHE A 14 4.06 6.92 -1.07
C PHE A 14 5.22 5.94 -1.23
N ALA A 15 5.27 4.90 -0.40
CA ALA A 15 6.32 3.88 -0.48
C ALA A 15 6.27 3.10 -1.80
N THR A 16 5.09 2.96 -2.42
CA THR A 16 5.00 2.32 -3.75
C THR A 16 5.57 3.20 -4.84
N ARG A 17 5.60 4.51 -4.64
CA ARG A 17 6.13 5.48 -5.62
C ARG A 17 7.61 5.75 -5.41
N TYR A 18 8.06 5.78 -4.17
CA TYR A 18 9.43 6.11 -3.80
C TYR A 18 9.96 5.09 -2.80
N PRO A 19 10.11 3.83 -3.23
CA PRO A 19 10.51 2.76 -2.30
C PRO A 19 11.86 3.01 -1.64
N GLU A 20 12.76 3.72 -2.29
CA GLU A 20 14.09 4.03 -1.74
C GLU A 20 14.02 4.87 -0.47
N ARG A 21 12.93 5.58 -0.26
CA ARG A 21 12.75 6.40 0.95
C ARG A 21 12.29 5.59 2.16
N TYR A 22 11.92 4.33 1.92
CA TYR A 22 11.43 3.44 2.97
C TYR A 22 12.30 2.20 3.10
N GLN A 23 13.58 2.32 2.72
CA GLN A 23 14.54 1.22 2.78
C GLN A 23 14.12 0.03 1.91
N LEU A 24 13.46 0.33 0.81
CA LEU A 24 13.01 -0.66 -0.17
C LEU A 24 13.70 -0.40 -1.51
N SER A 25 14.98 -0.04 -1.48
CA SER A 25 15.73 0.31 -2.70
C SER A 25 15.71 -0.79 -3.74
N ASP A 26 15.61 -2.03 -3.30
CA ASP A 26 15.54 -3.18 -4.21
C ASP A 26 14.32 -3.15 -5.10
N LEU A 27 13.24 -2.51 -4.64
CA LEU A 27 12.01 -2.41 -5.40
C LEU A 27 12.01 -1.27 -6.41
N LYS A 28 12.96 -0.35 -6.30
CA LYS A 28 12.99 0.83 -7.16
C LYS A 28 13.04 0.46 -8.64
N GLN A 29 13.81 -0.55 -8.99
CA GLN A 29 13.95 -1.00 -10.37
C GLN A 29 12.84 -1.97 -10.79
N MET A 30 12.08 -2.46 -9.83
CA MET A 30 11.01 -3.43 -10.09
C MET A 30 9.67 -2.76 -10.34
N ILE A 31 9.52 -1.49 -9.99
CA ILE A 31 8.27 -0.76 -10.11
C ILE A 31 8.43 0.35 -11.16
N THR A 32 7.61 0.30 -12.21
CA THR A 32 7.60 1.36 -13.23
C THR A 32 6.77 2.55 -12.80
N PHE A 33 5.69 2.31 -12.07
CA PHE A 33 4.90 3.37 -11.43
C PHE A 33 4.23 2.80 -10.19
N GLY A 34 4.07 3.66 -9.19
CA GLY A 34 3.40 3.30 -7.94
C GLY A 34 2.00 3.86 -7.88
N GLY A 35 1.40 3.74 -6.71
CA GLY A 35 0.06 4.27 -6.48
C GLY A 35 0.01 5.78 -6.59
N SER A 36 -1.03 6.31 -7.25
CA SER A 36 -1.25 7.74 -7.36
C SER A 36 -1.91 8.27 -6.07
N PRO A 37 -2.02 9.61 -5.91
CA PRO A 37 -2.77 10.16 -4.78
C PRO A 37 -4.21 9.65 -4.70
N ARG A 38 -4.81 9.29 -5.84
CA ARG A 38 -6.14 8.68 -5.85
C ARG A 38 -6.16 7.34 -5.12
N ALA A 39 -5.05 6.62 -5.12
CA ALA A 39 -4.94 5.37 -4.40
C ALA A 39 -5.10 5.59 -2.89
N SER A 40 -4.61 6.71 -2.37
CA SER A 40 -4.77 7.05 -0.95
C SER A 40 -6.25 7.23 -0.60
N ILE A 41 -6.99 7.91 -1.48
CA ILE A 41 -8.43 8.12 -1.29
C ILE A 41 -9.16 6.77 -1.29
N ASN A 42 -8.84 5.93 -2.26
CA ASN A 42 -9.47 4.61 -2.39
C ASN A 42 -9.13 3.72 -1.20
N LEU A 43 -7.88 3.78 -0.74
CA LEU A 43 -7.47 2.98 0.41
C LEU A 43 -8.19 3.43 1.69
N ALA A 44 -8.37 4.74 1.87
CA ALA A 44 -9.12 5.27 3.00
C ALA A 44 -10.57 4.80 2.98
N LYS A 45 -11.21 4.87 1.80
CA LYS A 45 -12.60 4.43 1.64
C LYS A 45 -12.75 2.95 1.92
N ALA A 46 -11.86 2.13 1.36
CA ALA A 46 -11.90 0.68 1.53
C ALA A 46 -11.67 0.30 3.00
N SER A 47 -10.77 1.01 3.67
CA SER A 47 -10.48 0.76 5.08
C SER A 47 -11.69 1.04 5.97
N ARG A 48 -12.40 2.14 5.68
CA ARG A 48 -13.63 2.48 6.40
C ARG A 48 -14.71 1.41 6.20
N ALA A 49 -14.89 0.98 4.95
CA ALA A 49 -15.87 -0.04 4.63
C ALA A 49 -15.56 -1.34 5.34
N TYR A 50 -14.28 -1.70 5.38
CA TYR A 50 -13.83 -2.93 6.05
C TYR A 50 -14.10 -2.86 7.56
N ALA A 51 -13.77 -1.72 8.19
CA ALA A 51 -14.04 -1.52 9.61
C ALA A 51 -15.54 -1.61 9.91
N PHE A 52 -16.36 -1.02 9.05
CA PHE A 52 -17.81 -1.06 9.18
C PHE A 52 -18.32 -2.50 9.15
N VAL A 53 -17.83 -3.30 8.20
CA VAL A 53 -18.21 -4.72 8.10
C VAL A 53 -17.80 -5.47 9.37
N LYS A 54 -16.71 -5.07 10.00
CA LYS A 54 -16.25 -5.64 11.27
C LYS A 54 -16.96 -5.05 12.49
N HIS A 55 -17.99 -4.26 12.27
CA HIS A 55 -18.79 -3.65 13.35
C HIS A 55 -18.00 -2.69 14.23
N ARG A 56 -17.04 -1.97 13.62
CA ARG A 56 -16.29 -0.94 14.34
C ARG A 56 -16.59 0.44 13.78
N GLY A 57 -16.63 1.42 14.66
CA GLY A 57 -16.84 2.81 14.27
C GLY A 57 -15.55 3.56 13.96
N TYR A 58 -14.40 2.87 13.99
CA TYR A 58 -13.10 3.48 13.75
C TYR A 58 -12.21 2.51 12.97
N VAL A 59 -11.22 3.07 12.27
CA VAL A 59 -10.28 2.29 11.46
C VAL A 59 -9.01 2.04 12.26
N VAL A 60 -8.53 0.81 12.23
CA VAL A 60 -7.24 0.43 12.82
C VAL A 60 -6.27 0.04 11.70
N PRO A 61 -4.94 0.02 11.95
CA PRO A 61 -3.97 -0.30 10.90
C PRO A 61 -4.23 -1.65 10.21
N GLU A 62 -4.73 -2.63 10.92
CA GLU A 62 -5.04 -3.94 10.35
C GLU A 62 -6.09 -3.85 9.25
N ASP A 63 -7.02 -2.89 9.36
CA ASP A 63 -8.04 -2.68 8.33
C ASP A 63 -7.39 -2.20 7.04
N VAL A 64 -6.42 -1.29 7.15
CA VAL A 64 -5.66 -0.79 6.01
C VAL A 64 -4.90 -1.93 5.35
N ARG A 65 -4.21 -2.73 6.15
CA ARG A 65 -3.42 -3.85 5.64
C ARG A 65 -4.30 -4.89 4.95
N ALA A 66 -5.48 -5.13 5.49
CA ALA A 66 -6.39 -6.13 4.93
C ALA A 66 -6.86 -5.76 3.53
N VAL A 67 -7.10 -4.47 3.25
CA VAL A 67 -7.62 -4.04 1.96
C VAL A 67 -6.53 -3.53 1.01
N ALA A 68 -5.30 -3.35 1.50
CA ALA A 68 -4.23 -2.76 0.70
C ALA A 68 -3.93 -3.58 -0.56
N TYR A 69 -3.96 -4.90 -0.46
CA TYR A 69 -3.70 -5.77 -1.62
C TYR A 69 -4.69 -5.51 -2.75
N ASP A 70 -5.97 -5.47 -2.41
CA ASP A 70 -7.01 -5.27 -3.42
C ASP A 70 -6.95 -3.88 -4.05
N VAL A 71 -6.67 -2.86 -3.23
CA VAL A 71 -6.63 -1.48 -3.71
C VAL A 71 -5.39 -1.23 -4.56
N LEU A 72 -4.24 -1.75 -4.15
CA LEU A 72 -2.96 -1.39 -4.77
C LEU A 72 -2.50 -2.34 -5.87
N ARG A 73 -2.97 -3.59 -5.85
CA ARG A 73 -2.50 -4.62 -6.80
C ARG A 73 -2.63 -4.18 -8.25
N HIS A 74 -3.68 -3.46 -8.60
CA HIS A 74 -3.94 -3.01 -9.97
C HIS A 74 -3.45 -1.59 -10.24
N ARG A 75 -2.75 -0.98 -9.27
CA ARG A 75 -2.28 0.41 -9.38
C ARG A 75 -0.76 0.51 -9.33
N ILE A 76 -0.09 -0.63 -9.35
CA ILE A 76 1.36 -0.70 -9.36
C ILE A 76 1.78 -1.36 -10.65
N GLY A 77 2.59 -0.66 -11.44
CA GLY A 77 3.16 -1.22 -12.66
C GLY A 77 4.49 -1.86 -12.39
N LEU A 78 4.67 -3.09 -12.84
CA LEU A 78 5.91 -3.83 -12.67
C LEU A 78 6.81 -3.66 -13.87
N SER A 79 8.13 -3.65 -13.65
CA SER A 79 9.11 -3.53 -14.70
C SER A 79 9.33 -4.90 -15.37
N TYR A 80 10.07 -4.86 -16.47
CA TYR A 80 10.50 -6.07 -17.16
C TYR A 80 11.30 -6.97 -16.26
N GLU A 81 12.18 -6.35 -15.42
CA GLU A 81 13.01 -7.08 -14.48
C GLU A 81 12.17 -7.82 -13.43
N ALA A 82 11.11 -7.18 -12.98
CA ALA A 82 10.21 -7.80 -12.00
C ALA A 82 9.53 -9.01 -12.60
N GLU A 83 9.08 -8.91 -13.84
CA GLU A 83 8.44 -10.03 -14.54
C GLU A 83 9.44 -11.17 -14.74
N ALA A 84 10.68 -10.84 -15.08
CA ALA A 84 11.72 -11.85 -15.30
C ALA A 84 12.04 -12.62 -14.04
N THR A 85 11.89 -12.01 -12.86
CA THR A 85 12.13 -12.66 -11.57
C THR A 85 10.86 -13.20 -10.93
N ASN A 86 9.73 -13.14 -11.65
CA ASN A 86 8.43 -13.61 -11.17
C ASN A 86 7.92 -12.85 -9.94
N LEU A 87 8.32 -11.60 -9.79
CA LEU A 87 7.82 -10.75 -8.72
C LEU A 87 6.39 -10.31 -9.05
N THR A 88 5.48 -10.45 -8.10
CA THR A 88 4.08 -10.06 -8.29
C THR A 88 3.78 -8.75 -7.58
N ALA A 89 2.67 -8.10 -7.99
CA ALA A 89 2.21 -6.89 -7.33
C ALA A 89 1.87 -7.16 -5.86
N GLU A 90 1.32 -8.33 -5.55
CA GLU A 90 1.03 -8.72 -4.18
C GLU A 90 2.29 -8.79 -3.33
N GLU A 91 3.38 -9.30 -3.89
CA GLU A 91 4.65 -9.36 -3.17
C GLU A 91 5.21 -7.97 -2.91
N VAL A 92 5.05 -7.05 -3.87
CA VAL A 92 5.46 -5.65 -3.68
C VAL A 92 4.67 -5.02 -2.54
N VAL A 93 3.35 -5.20 -2.54
CA VAL A 93 2.50 -4.65 -1.48
C VAL A 93 2.91 -5.23 -0.12
N ARG A 94 3.17 -6.53 -0.06
CA ARG A 94 3.61 -7.17 1.17
C ARG A 94 4.90 -6.56 1.70
N GLU A 95 5.88 -6.35 0.82
CA GLU A 95 7.15 -5.73 1.21
C GLU A 95 6.94 -4.32 1.75
N VAL A 96 6.08 -3.55 1.08
CA VAL A 96 5.74 -2.20 1.51
C VAL A 96 5.10 -2.23 2.89
N LEU A 97 4.13 -3.10 3.11
CA LEU A 97 3.43 -3.20 4.39
C LEU A 97 4.38 -3.64 5.53
N ASN A 98 5.38 -4.45 5.20
CA ASN A 98 6.34 -4.91 6.20
C ASN A 98 7.34 -3.81 6.59
N LYS A 99 7.60 -2.85 5.70
CA LYS A 99 8.59 -1.80 5.95
C LYS A 99 7.99 -0.52 6.49
N VAL A 100 6.79 -0.16 6.06
CA VAL A 100 6.16 1.07 6.52
C VAL A 100 5.77 0.90 7.97
N GLN A 101 6.17 1.88 8.79
CA GLN A 101 5.94 1.81 10.23
C GLN A 101 4.46 1.94 10.55
N VAL A 102 3.96 0.99 11.32
CA VAL A 102 2.58 1.00 11.83
C VAL A 102 2.48 2.01 12.95
N PRO A 103 1.44 2.87 12.95
CA PRO A 103 1.26 3.87 14.00
C PRO A 103 0.95 3.26 15.36
#